data_b334542fd88b3fb572bc1118e0e0789d
#
_entry.id   b334542fd88b3fb572bc1118e0e0789d
#
_cell.length_a   1.000
_cell.length_b   1.000
_cell.length_c   1.000
_cell.angle_alpha   90.00
_cell.angle_beta   90.00
_cell.angle_gamma   90.00
#
_symmetry.space_group_name_H-M   'P 1'
#
loop_
_entity.id
_entity.type
_entity.pdbx_description
1 polymer ?
#
loop_
_entity_poly.entity_id
_entity_poly.type
_entity_poly.pdbx_seq_one_letter_code
_entity_poly.pdbx_strand_id
1 'polypeptide(L)'
;CVRKRVKAAVIISGGLAETGAEGARIQREVVEIARAGGIRFVGPNCMGHFDTSADFFSVPYLPPVRKGPLALIAQSGNTSQSIVYLASEIGLGFSKYVSSGNEADLHFEDYLEYLAQDDETRVILGYIEGLREGRRFFKLAREITKKKPIVIMKAGCTEAGARAAMSHTAALAGSDVVCDTAFKQAGVIRVEDVGELIDVAV
;
A
#
# COMPACT_ATOMS: atom_id res chain seq x y z
N CYS A 1 -20.05 -6.75 12.44
CA CYS A 1 -18.87 -7.62 12.23
C CYS A 1 -18.48 -8.33 13.55
N VAL A 2 -18.18 -7.61 14.66
CA VAL A 2 -17.74 -8.22 15.93
C VAL A 2 -18.72 -9.28 16.45
N ARG A 3 -20.03 -8.97 16.53
CA ARG A 3 -21.08 -9.92 16.96
C ARG A 3 -21.14 -11.20 16.10
N LYS A 4 -20.70 -11.12 14.85
CA LYS A 4 -20.66 -12.25 13.91
C LYS A 4 -19.28 -12.93 13.87
N ARG A 5 -18.35 -12.50 14.69
CA ARG A 5 -16.98 -13.06 14.80
C ARG A 5 -16.24 -13.07 13.46
N VAL A 6 -16.46 -12.02 12.65
CA VAL A 6 -15.70 -11.80 11.41
C VAL A 6 -14.22 -11.65 11.76
N LYS A 7 -13.34 -12.30 11.02
CA LYS A 7 -11.89 -12.31 11.31
C LYS A 7 -11.14 -11.17 10.62
N ALA A 8 -11.58 -10.82 9.41
CA ALA A 8 -10.98 -9.77 8.62
C ALA A 8 -12.05 -8.93 7.90
N ALA A 9 -11.71 -7.70 7.56
CA ALA A 9 -12.60 -6.80 6.84
C ALA A 9 -11.81 -5.93 5.86
N VAL A 10 -12.51 -5.43 4.84
CA VAL A 10 -12.04 -4.36 3.97
C VAL A 10 -13.01 -3.20 4.13
N ILE A 11 -12.49 -2.03 4.49
CA ILE A 11 -13.30 -0.82 4.65
C ILE A 11 -12.99 0.11 3.46
N ILE A 12 -13.81 0.02 2.42
CA ILE A 12 -13.64 0.83 1.20
C ILE A 12 -14.04 2.29 1.46
N SER A 13 -15.07 2.51 2.27
CA SER A 13 -15.63 3.84 2.52
C SER A 13 -14.58 4.83 3.04
N GLY A 14 -14.58 6.01 2.46
CA GLY A 14 -13.91 7.21 2.97
C GLY A 14 -14.81 8.00 3.94
N GLY A 15 -14.43 9.25 4.23
CA GLY A 15 -15.12 10.12 5.16
C GLY A 15 -14.60 10.00 6.60
N LEU A 16 -13.36 9.51 6.75
CA LEU A 16 -12.70 9.28 8.04
C LEU A 16 -11.50 10.24 8.23
N ALA A 17 -10.34 9.75 8.62
CA ALA A 17 -9.21 10.62 9.01
C ALA A 17 -8.78 11.64 7.92
N GLU A 18 -8.97 11.34 6.66
CA GLU A 18 -8.69 12.23 5.53
C GLU A 18 -9.62 13.46 5.48
N THR A 19 -10.74 13.45 6.19
CA THR A 19 -11.67 14.58 6.24
C THR A 19 -11.43 15.55 7.41
N GLY A 20 -10.45 15.26 8.26
CA GLY A 20 -10.06 16.11 9.37
C GLY A 20 -10.33 15.50 10.76
N ALA A 21 -10.38 16.36 11.78
CA ALA A 21 -10.34 15.94 13.19
C ALA A 21 -11.50 15.02 13.61
N GLU A 22 -12.72 15.30 13.15
CA GLU A 22 -13.90 14.49 13.50
C GLU A 22 -13.82 13.12 12.80
N GLY A 23 -13.45 13.07 11.52
CA GLY A 23 -13.23 11.82 10.81
C GLY A 23 -12.11 10.97 11.44
N ALA A 24 -11.04 11.63 11.90
CA ALA A 24 -9.96 10.96 12.63
C ALA A 24 -10.43 10.38 13.98
N ARG A 25 -11.34 11.07 14.68
CA ARG A 25 -11.96 10.56 15.91
C ARG A 25 -12.76 9.29 15.64
N ILE A 26 -13.60 9.32 14.59
CA ILE A 26 -14.42 8.16 14.19
C ILE A 26 -13.52 6.99 13.78
N GLN A 27 -12.46 7.26 13.01
CA GLN A 27 -11.52 6.22 12.60
C GLN A 27 -10.87 5.54 13.80
N ARG A 28 -10.45 6.27 14.81
CA ARG A 28 -9.90 5.67 16.07
C ARG A 28 -10.90 4.77 16.76
N GLU A 29 -12.16 5.21 16.86
CA GLU A 29 -13.23 4.39 17.46
C GLU A 29 -13.45 3.08 16.67
N VAL A 30 -13.44 3.13 15.34
CA VAL A 30 -13.52 1.94 14.48
C VAL A 30 -12.35 0.98 14.75
N VAL A 31 -11.13 1.50 14.87
CA VAL A 31 -9.94 0.69 15.17
C VAL A 31 -10.08 0.02 16.54
N GLU A 32 -10.50 0.75 17.58
CA GLU A 32 -10.68 0.23 18.93
C GLU A 32 -11.71 -0.90 18.97
N ILE A 33 -12.88 -0.69 18.32
CA ILE A 33 -13.94 -1.70 18.23
C ILE A 33 -13.45 -2.94 17.48
N ALA A 34 -12.76 -2.77 16.35
CA ALA A 34 -12.27 -3.87 15.55
C ALA A 34 -11.24 -4.71 16.31
N ARG A 35 -10.25 -4.05 16.92
CA ARG A 35 -9.19 -4.71 17.72
C ARG A 35 -9.76 -5.43 18.94
N ALA A 36 -10.67 -4.81 19.68
CA ALA A 36 -11.35 -5.45 20.81
C ALA A 36 -12.16 -6.70 20.36
N GLY A 37 -12.68 -6.69 19.13
CA GLY A 37 -13.39 -7.81 18.52
C GLY A 37 -12.49 -8.84 17.82
N GLY A 38 -11.17 -8.66 17.82
CA GLY A 38 -10.22 -9.53 17.13
C GLY A 38 -10.30 -9.46 15.62
N ILE A 39 -10.74 -8.33 15.05
CA ILE A 39 -10.85 -8.09 13.61
C ILE A 39 -9.63 -7.29 13.16
N ARG A 40 -8.96 -7.77 12.09
CA ARG A 40 -7.97 -6.98 11.36
C ARG A 40 -8.62 -6.45 10.08
N PHE A 41 -8.19 -5.28 9.60
CA PHE A 41 -8.80 -4.71 8.39
C PHE A 41 -7.84 -3.92 7.52
N VAL A 42 -8.17 -3.90 6.20
CA VAL A 42 -7.55 -3.06 5.17
C VAL A 42 -8.33 -1.76 5.04
N GLY A 43 -7.65 -0.66 4.87
CA GLY A 43 -8.28 0.65 4.73
C GLY A 43 -8.32 1.44 6.04
N PRO A 44 -9.31 2.29 6.25
CA PRO A 44 -10.42 2.70 5.36
C PRO A 44 -9.95 3.53 4.15
N ASN A 45 -10.91 4.06 3.35
CA ASN A 45 -10.63 4.90 2.19
C ASN A 45 -9.69 4.19 1.19
N CYS A 46 -10.01 2.95 0.84
CA CYS A 46 -9.19 2.09 -0.02
C CYS A 46 -10.01 1.50 -1.17
N MET A 47 -9.32 0.92 -2.15
CA MET A 47 -9.97 0.20 -3.25
C MET A 47 -10.04 -1.33 -3.03
N GLY A 48 -9.59 -1.80 -1.88
CA GLY A 48 -9.59 -3.22 -1.56
C GLY A 48 -8.30 -3.93 -1.96
N HIS A 49 -8.37 -5.24 -2.13
CA HIS A 49 -7.23 -6.07 -2.49
C HIS A 49 -7.63 -7.25 -3.36
N PHE A 50 -6.65 -7.84 -4.02
CA PHE A 50 -6.83 -9.13 -4.69
C PHE A 50 -5.63 -10.07 -4.46
N ASP A 51 -5.91 -11.35 -4.64
CA ASP A 51 -4.95 -12.45 -4.66
C ASP A 51 -5.29 -13.35 -5.85
N THR A 52 -4.44 -13.37 -6.88
CA THR A 52 -4.67 -14.17 -8.08
C THR A 52 -4.45 -15.66 -7.87
N SER A 53 -3.71 -16.06 -6.82
CA SER A 53 -3.51 -17.47 -6.49
C SER A 53 -4.72 -18.08 -5.80
N ALA A 54 -5.45 -17.26 -5.03
CA ALA A 54 -6.68 -17.66 -4.35
C ALA A 54 -7.94 -17.34 -5.16
N ASP A 55 -7.81 -16.74 -6.35
CA ASP A 55 -8.91 -16.21 -7.17
C ASP A 55 -9.86 -15.31 -6.36
N PHE A 56 -9.27 -14.48 -5.51
CA PHE A 56 -10.00 -13.58 -4.62
C PHE A 56 -9.84 -12.13 -5.04
N PHE A 57 -10.95 -11.43 -5.27
CA PHE A 57 -10.99 -10.03 -5.70
C PHE A 57 -12.03 -9.25 -4.89
N SER A 58 -11.58 -8.32 -4.06
CA SER A 58 -12.44 -7.37 -3.32
C SER A 58 -12.44 -5.97 -3.95
N VAL A 59 -11.87 -5.82 -5.14
CA VAL A 59 -11.74 -4.54 -5.85
C VAL A 59 -12.92 -4.39 -6.83
N PRO A 60 -13.68 -3.30 -6.78
CA PRO A 60 -14.91 -3.16 -7.57
C PRO A 60 -14.68 -2.97 -9.08
N TYR A 61 -13.55 -2.37 -9.46
CA TYR A 61 -13.25 -2.04 -10.87
C TYR A 61 -11.77 -2.26 -11.17
N LEU A 62 -11.44 -3.33 -11.86
CA LEU A 62 -10.11 -3.57 -12.43
C LEU A 62 -10.25 -4.17 -13.82
N PRO A 63 -9.26 -3.96 -14.72
CA PRO A 63 -9.14 -4.73 -15.95
C PRO A 63 -8.93 -6.22 -15.61
N PRO A 64 -9.09 -7.13 -16.57
CA PRO A 64 -8.68 -8.51 -16.38
C PRO A 64 -7.21 -8.59 -15.98
N VAL A 65 -6.94 -9.07 -14.76
CA VAL A 65 -5.59 -9.19 -14.21
C VAL A 65 -5.06 -10.59 -14.48
N ARG A 66 -3.90 -10.68 -15.11
CA ARG A 66 -3.22 -11.97 -15.30
C ARG A 66 -2.47 -12.36 -14.02
N LYS A 67 -2.43 -13.66 -13.74
CA LYS A 67 -1.52 -14.19 -12.72
C LYS A 67 -0.07 -13.92 -13.14
N GLY A 68 0.75 -13.44 -12.20
CA GLY A 68 2.15 -13.13 -12.45
C GLY A 68 2.92 -12.81 -11.17
N PRO A 69 4.19 -12.45 -11.27
CA PRO A 69 5.08 -12.37 -10.12
C PRO A 69 5.07 -11.02 -9.39
N LEU A 70 4.32 -10.03 -9.86
CA LEU A 70 4.32 -8.70 -9.27
C LEU A 70 3.35 -8.62 -8.10
N ALA A 71 3.74 -7.99 -7.00
CA ALA A 71 2.82 -7.54 -5.98
C ALA A 71 2.83 -6.02 -5.89
N LEU A 72 1.68 -5.41 -5.66
CA LEU A 72 1.55 -3.95 -5.51
C LEU A 72 0.91 -3.61 -4.16
N ILE A 73 1.59 -2.76 -3.39
CA ILE A 73 1.03 -2.09 -2.20
C ILE A 73 0.93 -0.61 -2.50
N ALA A 74 -0.25 -0.01 -2.39
CA ALA A 74 -0.42 1.40 -2.70
C ALA A 74 -1.37 2.11 -1.74
N GLN A 75 -0.96 3.27 -1.23
CA GLN A 75 -1.78 4.11 -0.36
C GLN A 75 -2.86 4.86 -1.14
N SER A 76 -2.62 5.17 -2.43
CA SER A 76 -3.61 5.81 -3.30
C SER A 76 -4.39 4.79 -4.14
N GLY A 77 -5.72 4.80 -4.02
CA GLY A 77 -6.60 3.94 -4.81
C GLY A 77 -6.54 4.22 -6.30
N ASN A 78 -6.60 5.48 -6.71
CA ASN A 78 -6.56 5.86 -8.12
C ASN A 78 -5.22 5.54 -8.78
N THR A 79 -4.12 5.89 -8.11
CA THR A 79 -2.78 5.60 -8.63
C THR A 79 -2.55 4.10 -8.74
N SER A 80 -3.00 3.32 -7.78
CA SER A 80 -2.86 1.87 -7.81
C SER A 80 -3.61 1.21 -8.97
N GLN A 81 -4.82 1.69 -9.26
CA GLN A 81 -5.58 1.22 -10.44
C GLN A 81 -4.87 1.57 -11.74
N SER A 82 -4.33 2.78 -11.86
CA SER A 82 -3.54 3.19 -13.03
C SER A 82 -2.31 2.31 -13.24
N ILE A 83 -1.59 1.96 -12.17
CA ILE A 83 -0.44 1.05 -12.23
C ILE A 83 -0.88 -0.33 -12.73
N VAL A 84 -1.93 -0.90 -12.15
CA VAL A 84 -2.45 -2.23 -12.57
C VAL A 84 -2.93 -2.19 -14.02
N TYR A 85 -3.64 -1.13 -14.42
CA TYR A 85 -4.11 -0.98 -15.80
C TYR A 85 -2.95 -0.95 -16.79
N LEU A 86 -2.00 -0.03 -16.62
CA LEU A 86 -0.86 0.14 -17.53
C LEU A 86 0.03 -1.12 -17.60
N ALA A 87 0.29 -1.74 -16.45
CA ALA A 87 1.03 -3.00 -16.41
C ALA A 87 0.29 -4.14 -17.14
N SER A 88 -1.03 -4.23 -17.01
CA SER A 88 -1.85 -5.22 -17.69
C SER A 88 -1.88 -5.03 -19.20
N GLU A 89 -1.89 -3.79 -19.71
CA GLU A 89 -1.85 -3.47 -21.13
C GLU A 89 -0.59 -4.01 -21.83
N ILE A 90 0.55 -4.01 -21.13
CA ILE A 90 1.80 -4.58 -21.66
C ILE A 90 2.01 -6.06 -21.29
N GLY A 91 0.98 -6.69 -20.71
CA GLY A 91 0.96 -8.12 -20.44
C GLY A 91 1.61 -8.56 -19.14
N LEU A 92 1.98 -7.64 -18.24
CA LEU A 92 2.47 -7.97 -16.91
C LEU A 92 1.35 -8.55 -16.03
N GLY A 93 1.70 -9.50 -15.18
CA GLY A 93 0.77 -10.15 -14.27
C GLY A 93 1.11 -9.89 -12.81
N PHE A 94 0.09 -9.98 -11.98
CA PHE A 94 0.20 -9.75 -10.53
C PHE A 94 -0.09 -11.03 -9.74
N SER A 95 0.62 -11.19 -8.62
CA SER A 95 0.31 -12.17 -7.58
C SER A 95 -0.71 -11.60 -6.61
N LYS A 96 -0.41 -10.42 -6.09
CA LYS A 96 -1.17 -9.74 -5.04
C LYS A 96 -1.28 -8.25 -5.33
N TYR A 97 -2.33 -7.65 -4.80
CA TYR A 97 -2.55 -6.20 -4.83
C TYR A 97 -3.24 -5.77 -3.55
N VAL A 98 -2.80 -4.67 -3.00
CA VAL A 98 -3.44 -4.00 -1.87
C VAL A 98 -3.48 -2.50 -2.11
N SER A 99 -4.69 -1.94 -2.18
CA SER A 99 -4.89 -0.51 -1.96
C SER A 99 -5.12 -0.32 -0.47
N SER A 100 -4.15 0.27 0.24
CA SER A 100 -4.16 0.31 1.70
C SER A 100 -4.91 1.50 2.30
N GLY A 101 -5.13 2.57 1.51
CA GLY A 101 -5.89 3.76 1.93
C GLY A 101 -5.27 4.46 3.14
N ASN A 102 -6.10 4.76 4.15
CA ASN A 102 -5.67 5.48 5.36
C ASN A 102 -4.75 4.65 6.28
N GLU A 103 -4.62 3.36 6.07
CA GLU A 103 -3.79 2.46 6.89
C GLU A 103 -4.09 2.59 8.39
N ALA A 104 -5.36 2.45 8.76
CA ALA A 104 -5.76 2.67 10.15
C ALA A 104 -5.43 1.49 11.08
N ASP A 105 -5.40 0.26 10.56
CA ASP A 105 -5.07 -0.95 11.32
C ASP A 105 -3.86 -1.68 10.73
N LEU A 106 -3.91 -2.06 9.45
CA LEU A 106 -2.78 -2.65 8.73
C LEU A 106 -2.04 -1.55 7.97
N HIS A 107 -0.72 -1.51 8.13
CA HIS A 107 0.16 -0.52 7.52
C HIS A 107 0.97 -1.12 6.37
N PHE A 108 1.64 -0.29 5.58
CA PHE A 108 2.51 -0.72 4.49
C PHE A 108 3.51 -1.80 4.92
N GLU A 109 4.06 -1.66 6.11
CA GLU A 109 5.04 -2.57 6.67
C GLU A 109 4.47 -3.98 6.95
N ASP A 110 3.17 -4.08 7.29
CA ASP A 110 2.50 -5.37 7.51
C ASP A 110 2.33 -6.14 6.20
N TYR A 111 1.95 -5.44 5.13
CA TYR A 111 1.85 -6.02 3.79
C TYR A 111 3.22 -6.42 3.25
N LEU A 112 4.24 -5.59 3.48
CA LEU A 112 5.61 -5.86 3.06
C LEU A 112 6.14 -7.14 3.73
N GLU A 113 5.90 -7.31 5.03
CA GLU A 113 6.28 -8.52 5.78
C GLU A 113 5.58 -9.78 5.25
N TYR A 114 4.29 -9.67 4.92
CA TYR A 114 3.53 -10.76 4.30
C TYR A 114 4.10 -11.14 2.92
N LEU A 115 4.31 -10.15 2.04
CA LEU A 115 4.82 -10.38 0.68
C LEU A 115 6.27 -10.90 0.65
N ALA A 116 7.04 -10.60 1.68
CA ALA A 116 8.39 -11.17 1.83
C ALA A 116 8.40 -12.70 1.86
N GLN A 117 7.34 -13.29 2.41
CA GLN A 117 7.19 -14.74 2.60
C GLN A 117 6.33 -15.39 1.51
N ASP A 118 5.69 -14.62 0.63
CA ASP A 118 4.82 -15.13 -0.42
C ASP A 118 5.62 -15.65 -1.61
N ASP A 119 5.59 -16.94 -1.87
CA ASP A 119 6.36 -17.60 -2.95
C ASP A 119 5.89 -17.21 -4.37
N GLU A 120 4.65 -16.74 -4.51
CA GLU A 120 4.12 -16.27 -5.79
C GLU A 120 4.63 -14.86 -6.16
N THR A 121 5.07 -14.08 -5.17
CA THR A 121 5.59 -12.73 -5.35
C THR A 121 7.10 -12.75 -5.54
N ARG A 122 7.58 -12.21 -6.66
CA ARG A 122 9.02 -12.05 -6.94
C ARG A 122 9.49 -10.60 -6.91
N VAL A 123 8.62 -9.66 -7.26
CA VAL A 123 8.91 -8.21 -7.23
C VAL A 123 7.81 -7.50 -6.45
N ILE A 124 8.19 -6.63 -5.54
CA ILE A 124 7.25 -5.83 -4.74
C ILE A 124 7.29 -4.40 -5.23
N LEU A 125 6.15 -3.92 -5.73
CA LEU A 125 5.94 -2.54 -6.13
C LEU A 125 5.26 -1.78 -5.00
N GLY A 126 5.67 -0.55 -4.77
CA GLY A 126 5.10 0.32 -3.75
C GLY A 126 4.74 1.71 -4.28
N TYR A 127 3.55 2.21 -3.94
CA TYR A 127 3.24 3.63 -4.01
C TYR A 127 2.95 4.14 -2.61
N ILE A 128 3.77 5.04 -2.11
CA ILE A 128 3.68 5.55 -0.75
C ILE A 128 3.58 7.07 -0.69
N GLU A 129 2.75 7.56 0.20
CA GLU A 129 2.64 8.98 0.57
C GLU A 129 3.42 9.24 1.86
N GLY A 130 3.47 8.24 2.76
CA GLY A 130 4.26 8.27 3.99
C GLY A 130 4.35 6.89 4.63
N LEU A 131 5.34 6.72 5.49
CA LEU A 131 5.54 5.50 6.27
C LEU A 131 5.18 5.76 7.74
N ARG A 132 4.39 4.86 8.33
CA ARG A 132 4.01 5.00 9.74
C ARG A 132 5.09 4.50 10.69
N GLU A 133 5.75 3.43 10.33
CA GLU A 133 6.77 2.76 11.13
C GLU A 133 8.11 2.71 10.38
N GLY A 134 8.67 3.87 10.02
CA GLY A 134 9.87 3.99 9.16
C GLY A 134 11.06 3.14 9.60
N ARG A 135 11.27 2.93 10.92
CA ARG A 135 12.34 2.03 11.42
C ARG A 135 12.04 0.55 11.12
N ARG A 136 10.77 0.14 11.23
CA ARG A 136 10.34 -1.22 10.89
C ARG A 136 10.45 -1.44 9.39
N PHE A 137 9.98 -0.48 8.58
CA PHE A 137 10.15 -0.50 7.14
C PHE A 137 11.62 -0.71 6.75
N PHE A 138 12.52 0.13 7.28
CA PHE A 138 13.96 0.05 6.95
C PHE A 138 14.55 -1.34 7.25
N LYS A 139 14.25 -1.91 8.41
CA LYS A 139 14.72 -3.25 8.77
C LYS A 139 14.18 -4.33 7.85
N LEU A 140 12.86 -4.31 7.57
CA LEU A 140 12.21 -5.25 6.67
C LEU A 140 12.76 -5.13 5.24
N ALA A 141 12.77 -3.93 4.69
CA ALA A 141 13.24 -3.68 3.34
C ALA A 141 14.68 -4.18 3.13
N ARG A 142 15.58 -3.88 4.08
CA ARG A 142 16.98 -4.31 4.03
C ARG A 142 17.15 -5.84 4.00
N GLU A 143 16.25 -6.59 4.61
CA GLU A 143 16.31 -8.06 4.56
C GLU A 143 15.62 -8.61 3.31
N ILE A 144 14.52 -7.99 2.88
CA ILE A 144 13.74 -8.44 1.73
C ILE A 144 14.48 -8.19 0.42
N THR A 145 15.14 -7.04 0.27
CA THR A 145 15.87 -6.67 -0.96
C THR A 145 17.04 -7.59 -1.30
N LYS A 146 17.51 -8.37 -0.32
CA LYS A 146 18.50 -9.45 -0.58
C LYS A 146 17.92 -10.61 -1.40
N LYS A 147 16.60 -10.74 -1.49
CA LYS A 147 15.91 -11.87 -2.12
C LYS A 147 14.87 -11.42 -3.17
N LYS A 148 14.18 -10.32 -2.94
CA LYS A 148 13.11 -9.80 -3.78
C LYS A 148 13.33 -8.30 -4.00
N PRO A 149 13.40 -7.81 -5.25
CA PRO A 149 13.42 -6.38 -5.51
C PRO A 149 12.20 -5.68 -4.91
N ILE A 150 12.44 -4.51 -4.32
CA ILE A 150 11.40 -3.59 -3.88
C ILE A 150 11.57 -2.31 -4.70
N VAL A 151 10.55 -1.93 -5.47
CA VAL A 151 10.53 -0.71 -6.29
C VAL A 151 9.46 0.21 -5.74
N ILE A 152 9.83 1.42 -5.35
CA ILE A 152 8.90 2.37 -4.69
C ILE A 152 8.86 3.69 -5.43
N MET A 153 7.66 4.10 -5.80
CA MET A 153 7.32 5.46 -6.15
C MET A 153 6.81 6.18 -4.91
N LYS A 154 7.52 7.24 -4.49
CA LYS A 154 7.13 8.05 -3.33
C LYS A 154 6.45 9.34 -3.78
N ALA A 155 5.23 9.55 -3.34
CA ALA A 155 4.52 10.82 -3.54
C ALA A 155 5.07 11.95 -2.63
N GLY A 156 4.82 13.19 -3.02
CA GLY A 156 5.13 14.35 -2.19
C GLY A 156 6.62 14.71 -2.12
N CYS A 157 7.38 14.40 -3.17
CA CYS A 157 8.82 14.70 -3.26
C CYS A 157 9.14 16.18 -3.42
N THR A 158 8.18 16.98 -3.91
CA THR A 158 8.30 18.44 -4.00
C THR A 158 7.52 19.14 -2.89
N GLU A 159 7.85 20.39 -2.56
CA GLU A 159 7.08 21.15 -1.57
C GLU A 159 5.59 21.27 -1.94
N ALA A 160 5.26 21.42 -3.22
CA ALA A 160 3.88 21.45 -3.70
C ALA A 160 3.22 20.09 -3.57
N GLY A 161 3.92 19.01 -3.94
CA GLY A 161 3.47 17.64 -3.79
C GLY A 161 3.32 17.24 -2.32
N ALA A 162 4.23 17.68 -1.44
CA ALA A 162 4.13 17.44 0.00
C ALA A 162 2.88 18.12 0.60
N ARG A 163 2.57 19.37 0.19
CA ARG A 163 1.33 20.05 0.60
C ARG A 163 0.09 19.33 0.09
N ALA A 164 0.10 18.84 -1.14
CA ALA A 164 -1.01 18.05 -1.71
C ALA A 164 -1.20 16.72 -0.95
N ALA A 165 -0.12 15.98 -0.70
CA ALA A 165 -0.16 14.74 0.07
C ALA A 165 -0.65 14.96 1.52
N MET A 166 -0.21 16.01 2.20
CA MET A 166 -0.69 16.38 3.54
C MET A 166 -2.19 16.71 3.58
N SER A 167 -2.75 17.28 2.51
CA SER A 167 -4.20 17.55 2.43
C SER A 167 -5.01 16.29 2.12
N HIS A 168 -4.40 15.24 1.59
CA HIS A 168 -5.04 14.00 1.18
C HIS A 168 -4.91 12.88 2.22
N THR A 169 -3.81 12.86 2.94
CA THR A 169 -3.55 11.89 4.01
C THR A 169 -3.05 12.62 5.26
N ALA A 170 -3.56 12.28 6.42
CA ALA A 170 -3.09 12.84 7.70
C ALA A 170 -1.64 12.41 8.07
N ALA A 171 -0.89 11.85 7.13
CA ALA A 171 0.48 11.41 7.34
C ALA A 171 1.44 12.58 7.23
N LEU A 172 2.29 12.77 8.23
CA LEU A 172 3.45 13.67 8.17
C LEU A 172 4.39 13.15 7.07
N ALA A 173 4.51 13.91 5.98
CA ALA A 173 5.52 13.64 4.97
C ALA A 173 6.91 13.85 5.63
N GLY A 174 7.63 12.76 5.84
CA GLY A 174 9.03 12.81 6.29
C GLY A 174 9.88 13.56 5.26
N SER A 175 11.03 14.10 5.69
CA SER A 175 11.98 14.73 4.76
C SER A 175 12.32 13.76 3.62
N ASP A 176 12.16 14.22 2.38
CA ASP A 176 12.42 13.41 1.18
C ASP A 176 13.86 12.90 1.14
N VAL A 177 14.82 13.71 1.56
CA VAL A 177 16.24 13.36 1.68
C VAL A 177 16.44 12.19 2.66
N VAL A 178 15.73 12.18 3.78
CA VAL A 178 15.81 11.09 4.76
C VAL A 178 15.23 9.80 4.17
N CYS A 179 14.09 9.89 3.48
CA CYS A 179 13.49 8.74 2.80
C CYS A 179 14.42 8.18 1.71
N ASP A 180 14.96 9.04 0.86
CA ASP A 180 15.89 8.64 -0.21
C ASP A 180 17.13 7.93 0.33
N THR A 181 17.73 8.50 1.39
CA THR A 181 18.88 7.89 2.05
C THR A 181 18.54 6.52 2.63
N ALA A 182 17.40 6.41 3.30
CA ALA A 182 16.94 5.14 3.88
C ALA A 182 16.67 4.09 2.80
N PHE A 183 16.06 4.46 1.68
CA PHE A 183 15.80 3.57 0.56
C PHE A 183 17.09 3.05 -0.05
N LYS A 184 18.05 3.93 -0.35
CA LYS A 184 19.37 3.56 -0.86
C LYS A 184 20.09 2.59 0.07
N GLN A 185 20.11 2.85 1.39
CA GLN A 185 20.75 1.98 2.37
C GLN A 185 20.03 0.63 2.54
N ALA A 186 18.70 0.59 2.31
CA ALA A 186 17.93 -0.63 2.36
C ALA A 186 17.92 -1.42 1.04
N GLY A 187 18.54 -0.90 -0.03
CA GLY A 187 18.54 -1.54 -1.36
C GLY A 187 17.19 -1.43 -2.09
N VAL A 188 16.34 -0.48 -1.68
CA VAL A 188 15.07 -0.18 -2.35
C VAL A 188 15.35 0.66 -3.59
N ILE A 189 14.76 0.30 -4.71
CA ILE A 189 14.80 1.06 -5.96
C ILE A 189 13.72 2.14 -5.88
N ARG A 190 14.13 3.40 -5.92
CA ARG A 190 13.21 4.52 -5.96
C ARG A 190 13.02 4.96 -7.40
N VAL A 191 11.77 5.24 -7.77
CA VAL A 191 11.36 5.72 -9.09
C VAL A 191 10.50 6.98 -8.97
N GLU A 192 10.44 7.77 -10.04
CA GLU A 192 9.83 9.10 -10.03
C GLU A 192 8.39 9.10 -10.56
N ASP A 193 8.05 8.16 -11.45
CA ASP A 193 6.72 8.07 -12.04
C ASP A 193 6.25 6.62 -12.27
N VAL A 194 5.00 6.49 -12.71
CA VAL A 194 4.37 5.17 -12.93
C VAL A 194 4.99 4.43 -14.12
N GLY A 195 5.45 5.14 -15.15
CA GLY A 195 6.12 4.53 -16.30
C GLY A 195 7.42 3.87 -15.87
N GLU A 196 8.27 4.60 -15.14
CA GLU A 196 9.52 4.09 -14.60
C GLU A 196 9.27 2.92 -13.61
N LEU A 197 8.19 3.00 -12.78
CA LEU A 197 7.81 1.91 -11.89
C LEU A 197 7.56 0.60 -12.63
N ILE A 198 6.90 0.71 -13.78
CA ILE A 198 6.55 -0.44 -14.62
C ILE A 198 7.79 -0.92 -15.39
N ASP A 199 8.58 -0.02 -15.96
CA ASP A 199 9.78 -0.36 -16.74
C ASP A 199 10.83 -1.10 -15.90
N VAL A 200 10.98 -0.72 -14.61
CA VAL A 200 11.89 -1.40 -13.68
C VAL A 200 11.33 -2.75 -13.20
N ALA A 201 10.01 -2.97 -13.33
CA ALA A 201 9.36 -4.22 -12.90
C ALA A 201 9.48 -5.36 -13.93
N VAL A 202 9.93 -5.07 -15.16
CA VAL A 202 10.13 -6.03 -16.26
C VAL A 202 11.49 -6.68 -16.13
#